data_3d6be9afd505ad8e809fd7ac186d166f
#
_entry.id   3d6be9afd505ad8e809fd7ac186d166f
#
_cell.length_a   1.000
_cell.length_b   1.000
_cell.length_c   1.000
_cell.angle_alpha   90.00
_cell.angle_beta   90.00
_cell.angle_gamma   90.00
#
_symmetry.space_group_name_H-M   'P 1'
#
loop_
_entity.id
_entity.type
_entity.pdbx_description
1 polymer ?
#
loop_
_entity_poly.entity_id
_entity_poly.type
_entity_poly.pdbx_seq_one_letter_code
_entity_poly.pdbx_strand_id
1 'polypeptide(L)'
;YGIVNVSQHKVIAHSLSSAPEIQSIEMPYGIIVNPQKKDFYLMDAKNYVSSGELFHFKADGTFDWRVWTGDIPAEAAFVYRKPQLPSSDPSQPAEKYSKYILAVDEYVPAPGQFVNTMPQYEEGDDAKSMARKCTEAIGGDKGGLVSLGAYGGYITFHFDHSIANVKGEKDLYIKGNAFKDNSEPGIVMVSQDVNGNGLPDDPWYELSGSADVDSVGKVVYGYEITYTKDAMQDIPWTDNQGRSGVVNRNTFHAQEYFPLWL
;
A
#
# COMPACT_ATOMS: atom_id res chain seq x y z
N TYR A 1 31.70 -1.69 -16.21
CA TYR A 1 31.03 -0.42 -16.53
C TYR A 1 32.05 0.66 -16.94
N GLY A 2 31.59 1.68 -17.66
CA GLY A 2 32.45 2.77 -18.11
C GLY A 2 31.83 4.13 -17.86
N ILE A 3 32.67 5.14 -17.68
CA ILE A 3 32.20 6.53 -17.65
C ILE A 3 32.41 7.15 -19.00
N VAL A 4 31.34 7.69 -19.55
CA VAL A 4 31.33 8.40 -20.82
C VAL A 4 31.15 9.90 -20.57
N ASN A 5 32.09 10.69 -21.08
CA ASN A 5 31.89 12.13 -21.16
C ASN A 5 31.05 12.43 -22.41
N VAL A 6 29.78 12.75 -22.21
CA VAL A 6 28.82 12.95 -23.31
C VAL A 6 29.20 14.14 -24.18
N SER A 7 29.70 15.21 -23.59
CA SER A 7 30.09 16.41 -24.33
C SER A 7 31.33 16.21 -25.20
N GLN A 8 32.22 15.29 -24.81
CA GLN A 8 33.45 14.97 -25.55
C GLN A 8 33.32 13.69 -26.35
N HIS A 9 32.21 12.95 -26.21
CA HIS A 9 31.98 11.64 -26.82
C HIS A 9 33.12 10.64 -26.54
N LYS A 10 33.65 10.65 -25.32
CA LYS A 10 34.79 9.81 -24.94
C LYS A 10 34.51 8.99 -23.68
N VAL A 11 34.95 7.73 -23.69
CA VAL A 11 35.05 6.93 -22.47
C VAL A 11 36.24 7.47 -21.68
N ILE A 12 36.02 7.92 -20.46
CA ILE A 12 37.03 8.52 -19.58
C ILE A 12 37.51 7.58 -18.49
N ALA A 13 36.74 6.54 -18.17
CA ALA A 13 37.13 5.48 -17.26
C ALA A 13 36.41 4.17 -17.61
N HIS A 14 37.06 3.04 -17.36
CA HIS A 14 36.53 1.71 -17.64
C HIS A 14 36.12 0.93 -16.39
N SER A 15 36.48 1.35 -15.25
CA SER A 15 35.98 0.84 -13.94
C SER A 15 36.34 1.84 -12.88
N LEU A 16 35.36 2.15 -12.03
CA LEU A 16 35.58 3.06 -10.91
C LEU A 16 35.81 2.36 -9.60
N SER A 17 35.49 1.09 -9.50
CA SER A 17 35.60 0.39 -8.23
C SER A 17 36.56 -0.80 -8.35
N SER A 18 37.45 -0.86 -7.39
CA SER A 18 38.27 -2.03 -7.07
C SER A 18 37.73 -2.79 -5.86
N ALA A 19 36.54 -2.45 -5.39
CA ALA A 19 35.94 -3.08 -4.22
C ALA A 19 35.71 -4.58 -4.48
N PRO A 20 36.08 -5.47 -3.54
CA PRO A 20 35.89 -6.91 -3.68
C PRO A 20 34.45 -7.32 -3.99
N GLU A 21 33.47 -6.55 -3.54
CA GLU A 21 32.06 -6.78 -3.73
C GLU A 21 31.63 -6.75 -5.20
N ILE A 22 32.35 -6.04 -6.07
CA ILE A 22 32.12 -6.07 -7.52
C ILE A 22 32.33 -7.49 -8.09
N GLN A 23 33.28 -8.24 -7.53
CA GLN A 23 33.55 -9.61 -7.95
C GLN A 23 32.43 -10.59 -7.54
N SER A 24 31.58 -10.20 -6.59
CA SER A 24 30.43 -11.01 -6.18
C SER A 24 29.19 -10.82 -7.04
N ILE A 25 29.20 -9.86 -7.98
CA ILE A 25 28.12 -9.65 -8.94
C ILE A 25 28.21 -10.72 -10.02
N GLU A 26 27.18 -11.57 -10.10
CA GLU A 26 27.15 -12.71 -11.00
C GLU A 26 26.65 -12.33 -12.40
N MET A 27 25.58 -11.56 -12.45
CA MET A 27 24.95 -11.12 -13.70
C MET A 27 24.58 -9.63 -13.62
N PRO A 28 25.51 -8.73 -13.92
CA PRO A 28 25.23 -7.30 -13.94
C PRO A 28 24.17 -6.99 -15.01
N TYR A 29 23.02 -6.52 -14.60
CA TYR A 29 21.85 -6.37 -15.47
C TYR A 29 21.39 -4.92 -15.63
N GLY A 30 21.54 -4.10 -14.59
CA GLY A 30 21.20 -2.69 -14.64
C GLY A 30 22.21 -1.82 -13.89
N ILE A 31 22.28 -0.55 -14.28
CA ILE A 31 23.07 0.48 -13.60
C ILE A 31 22.29 1.79 -13.60
N ILE A 32 22.27 2.46 -12.45
CA ILE A 32 21.74 3.81 -12.34
C ILE A 32 22.73 4.69 -11.57
N VAL A 33 22.86 5.94 -11.98
CA VAL A 33 23.76 6.92 -11.36
C VAL A 33 22.93 8.06 -10.75
N ASN A 34 23.14 8.36 -9.49
CA ASN A 34 22.53 9.51 -8.84
C ASN A 34 23.08 10.81 -9.46
N PRO A 35 22.26 11.64 -10.12
CA PRO A 35 22.75 12.82 -10.81
C PRO A 35 23.28 13.91 -9.87
N GLN A 36 22.88 13.91 -8.59
CA GLN A 36 23.33 14.88 -7.60
C GLN A 36 24.60 14.45 -6.88
N LYS A 37 24.57 13.24 -6.29
CA LYS A 37 25.67 12.72 -5.48
C LYS A 37 26.77 12.02 -6.28
N LYS A 38 26.44 11.60 -7.52
CA LYS A 38 27.31 10.84 -8.43
C LYS A 38 27.63 9.43 -7.95
N ASP A 39 27.05 8.98 -6.84
CA ASP A 39 27.04 7.58 -6.45
C ASP A 39 26.26 6.75 -7.49
N PHE A 40 26.52 5.45 -7.54
CA PHE A 40 25.92 4.58 -8.51
C PHE A 40 25.46 3.26 -7.91
N TYR A 41 24.51 2.65 -8.58
CA TYR A 41 23.88 1.41 -8.15
C TYR A 41 23.98 0.39 -9.26
N LEU A 42 24.42 -0.81 -8.93
CA LEU A 42 24.49 -1.94 -9.85
C LEU A 42 23.46 -2.98 -9.43
N MET A 43 22.75 -3.50 -10.40
CA MET A 43 21.73 -4.52 -10.23
C MET A 43 22.28 -5.85 -10.72
N ASP A 44 22.24 -6.86 -9.85
CA ASP A 44 22.63 -8.23 -10.13
C ASP A 44 21.41 -9.11 -10.29
N ALA A 45 21.15 -9.59 -11.49
CA ALA A 45 20.05 -10.52 -11.78
C ALA A 45 20.37 -11.97 -11.42
N LYS A 46 21.52 -12.25 -10.81
CA LYS A 46 21.98 -13.59 -10.45
C LYS A 46 21.83 -14.56 -11.65
N ASN A 47 20.98 -15.54 -11.51
CA ASN A 47 20.74 -16.59 -12.50
C ASN A 47 19.39 -16.42 -13.23
N TYR A 48 18.73 -15.27 -13.12
CA TYR A 48 17.37 -14.96 -13.64
C TYR A 48 16.22 -15.79 -13.05
N VAL A 49 16.45 -16.51 -11.96
CA VAL A 49 15.45 -17.38 -11.32
C VAL A 49 15.38 -17.16 -9.81
N SER A 50 16.46 -16.67 -9.22
CA SER A 50 16.54 -16.33 -7.80
C SER A 50 16.45 -14.81 -7.61
N SER A 51 16.10 -14.40 -6.41
CA SER A 51 16.12 -12.98 -6.03
C SER A 51 17.46 -12.34 -6.35
N GLY A 52 17.39 -11.18 -6.97
CA GLY A 52 18.56 -10.39 -7.33
C GLY A 52 19.11 -9.58 -6.16
N GLU A 53 20.13 -8.79 -6.42
CA GLU A 53 20.70 -7.85 -5.45
C GLU A 53 20.92 -6.47 -6.07
N LEU A 54 20.77 -5.44 -5.25
CA LEU A 54 21.15 -4.07 -5.57
C LEU A 54 22.38 -3.71 -4.75
N PHE A 55 23.45 -3.31 -5.42
CA PHE A 55 24.69 -2.86 -4.84
C PHE A 55 24.82 -1.36 -4.97
N HIS A 56 25.13 -0.68 -3.88
CA HIS A 56 25.41 0.75 -3.85
C HIS A 56 26.90 1.04 -3.69
N PHE A 57 27.42 1.90 -4.55
CA PHE A 57 28.78 2.40 -4.53
C PHE A 57 28.78 3.92 -4.47
N LYS A 58 29.70 4.48 -3.68
CA LYS A 58 29.93 5.92 -3.64
C LYS A 58 30.52 6.43 -4.96
N ALA A 59 30.51 7.73 -5.17
CA ALA A 59 31.04 8.37 -6.37
C ALA A 59 32.49 8.03 -6.67
N ASP A 60 33.28 7.73 -5.66
CA ASP A 60 34.70 7.30 -5.77
C ASP A 60 34.87 5.79 -6.07
N GLY A 61 33.75 5.06 -6.17
CA GLY A 61 33.75 3.62 -6.39
C GLY A 61 33.86 2.76 -5.13
N THR A 62 33.87 3.35 -3.94
CA THR A 62 33.87 2.61 -2.68
C THR A 62 32.51 1.94 -2.48
N PHE A 63 32.51 0.64 -2.15
CA PHE A 63 31.30 -0.06 -1.76
C PHE A 63 30.72 0.53 -0.48
N ASP A 64 29.38 0.67 -0.44
CA ASP A 64 28.68 1.22 0.72
C ASP A 64 27.73 0.18 1.34
N TRP A 65 26.80 -0.36 0.56
CA TRP A 65 25.86 -1.39 1.00
C TRP A 65 25.27 -2.20 -0.16
N ARG A 66 24.62 -3.28 0.17
CA ARG A 66 23.78 -4.06 -0.75
C ARG A 66 22.51 -4.52 -0.07
N VAL A 67 21.49 -4.80 -0.88
CA VAL A 67 20.18 -5.29 -0.43
C VAL A 67 19.62 -6.27 -1.45
N TRP A 68 18.87 -7.26 -0.96
CA TRP A 68 18.11 -8.17 -1.81
C TRP A 68 16.97 -7.44 -2.49
N THR A 69 16.72 -7.80 -3.73
CA THR A 69 15.61 -7.30 -4.55
C THR A 69 14.70 -8.45 -4.96
N GLY A 70 13.63 -8.14 -5.69
CA GLY A 70 12.91 -9.16 -6.46
C GLY A 70 13.75 -9.76 -7.57
N ASP A 71 13.17 -10.67 -8.33
CA ASP A 71 13.84 -11.34 -9.44
C ASP A 71 14.14 -10.34 -10.57
N ILE A 72 15.30 -10.51 -11.21
CA ILE A 72 15.73 -9.76 -12.40
C ILE A 72 15.60 -8.24 -12.24
N PRO A 73 16.27 -7.60 -11.26
CA PRO A 73 16.27 -6.13 -11.14
C PRO A 73 16.96 -5.52 -12.35
N ALA A 74 16.24 -4.79 -13.19
CA ALA A 74 16.73 -4.26 -14.47
C ALA A 74 16.81 -2.74 -14.51
N GLU A 75 15.86 -2.06 -13.88
CA GLU A 75 15.73 -0.61 -13.96
C GLU A 75 15.42 -0.02 -12.58
N ALA A 76 15.86 1.21 -12.37
CA ALA A 76 15.53 2.00 -11.19
C ALA A 76 15.45 3.48 -11.57
N ALA A 77 14.73 4.25 -10.76
CA ALA A 77 14.65 5.69 -10.89
C ALA A 77 14.89 6.38 -9.55
N PHE A 78 15.53 7.55 -9.59
CA PHE A 78 15.63 8.40 -8.42
C PHE A 78 14.44 9.32 -8.35
N VAL A 79 13.67 9.20 -7.30
CA VAL A 79 12.62 10.17 -6.98
C VAL A 79 13.18 11.16 -5.97
N TYR A 80 13.42 12.39 -6.43
CA TYR A 80 13.89 13.46 -5.55
C TYR A 80 12.68 14.16 -4.94
N ARG A 81 12.45 13.87 -3.69
CA ARG A 81 11.53 14.68 -2.89
C ARG A 81 12.33 15.66 -2.04
N LYS A 82 11.93 16.90 -2.04
CA LYS A 82 12.16 17.71 -0.87
C LYS A 82 11.22 17.12 0.19
N PRO A 83 11.72 16.64 1.35
CA PRO A 83 10.83 16.44 2.46
C PRO A 83 10.12 17.78 2.67
N GLN A 84 8.82 17.85 2.51
CA GLN A 84 8.06 18.92 3.12
C GLN A 84 8.10 18.66 4.61
N LEU A 85 9.21 19.03 5.23
CA LEU A 85 9.22 19.22 6.66
C LEU A 85 8.16 20.31 6.91
N PRO A 86 7.28 20.13 7.90
CA PRO A 86 6.44 21.23 8.36
C PRO A 86 7.35 22.46 8.49
N SER A 87 6.94 23.57 7.93
CA SER A 87 7.69 24.82 8.00
C SER A 87 8.04 25.09 9.46
N SER A 88 9.32 24.98 9.80
CA SER A 88 9.80 25.33 11.14
C SER A 88 9.97 26.84 11.30
N ASP A 89 9.42 27.62 10.37
CA ASP A 89 9.40 29.08 10.45
C ASP A 89 8.31 29.50 11.45
N PRO A 90 8.66 29.97 12.65
CA PRO A 90 7.70 30.37 13.66
C PRO A 90 6.88 31.62 13.27
N SER A 91 7.21 32.28 12.15
CA SER A 91 6.47 33.41 11.61
C SER A 91 5.35 32.98 10.63
N GLN A 92 5.34 31.73 10.15
CA GLN A 92 4.25 31.18 9.34
C GLN A 92 3.18 30.62 10.27
N PRO A 93 1.89 30.87 10.01
CA PRO A 93 0.83 30.13 10.71
C PRO A 93 1.08 28.66 10.51
N ALA A 94 1.11 27.88 11.60
CA ALA A 94 1.20 26.43 11.50
C ALA A 94 0.08 25.95 10.56
N GLU A 95 0.42 25.31 9.45
CA GLU A 95 -0.56 24.71 8.58
C GLU A 95 -1.37 23.75 9.45
N LYS A 96 -2.65 24.05 9.60
CA LYS A 96 -3.51 23.29 10.47
C LYS A 96 -4.02 22.08 9.72
N TYR A 97 -3.22 21.02 9.75
CA TYR A 97 -3.62 19.73 9.20
C TYR A 97 -4.83 19.15 9.96
N SER A 98 -5.68 18.46 9.22
CA SER A 98 -6.82 17.76 9.80
C SER A 98 -6.36 16.46 10.42
N LYS A 99 -6.77 16.15 11.64
CA LYS A 99 -6.58 14.84 12.25
C LYS A 99 -7.52 13.75 11.68
N TYR A 100 -8.40 14.13 10.78
CA TYR A 100 -9.38 13.25 10.16
C TYR A 100 -9.00 12.97 8.71
N ILE A 101 -9.52 11.89 8.16
CA ILE A 101 -9.37 11.59 6.73
C ILE A 101 -9.96 12.71 5.88
N LEU A 102 -9.31 13.01 4.76
CA LEU A 102 -9.76 14.02 3.82
C LEU A 102 -10.82 13.46 2.88
N ALA A 103 -10.52 12.34 2.24
CA ALA A 103 -11.42 11.70 1.28
C ALA A 103 -11.17 10.20 1.20
N VAL A 104 -12.19 9.49 0.73
CA VAL A 104 -12.14 8.08 0.33
C VAL A 104 -11.83 8.03 -1.15
N ASP A 105 -10.79 7.29 -1.52
CA ASP A 105 -10.31 7.12 -2.90
C ASP A 105 -10.97 5.93 -3.58
N GLU A 106 -11.06 4.81 -2.85
CA GLU A 106 -11.71 3.59 -3.32
C GLU A 106 -12.61 2.99 -2.26
N TYR A 107 -13.72 2.42 -2.70
CA TYR A 107 -14.63 1.65 -1.85
C TYR A 107 -15.09 0.41 -2.60
N VAL A 108 -14.56 -0.73 -2.22
CA VAL A 108 -14.81 -2.04 -2.84
C VAL A 108 -15.21 -3.04 -1.75
N PRO A 109 -16.48 -3.04 -1.32
CA PRO A 109 -16.93 -3.98 -0.31
C PRO A 109 -17.11 -5.39 -0.91
N ALA A 110 -16.84 -6.41 -0.10
CA ALA A 110 -17.28 -7.76 -0.37
C ALA A 110 -18.78 -7.92 -0.06
N PRO A 111 -19.43 -9.01 -0.48
CA PRO A 111 -20.84 -9.22 -0.18
C PRO A 111 -21.13 -9.18 1.33
N GLY A 112 -22.18 -8.48 1.73
CA GLY A 112 -22.51 -8.36 3.15
C GLY A 112 -23.82 -7.63 3.45
N GLN A 113 -24.29 -7.80 4.67
CA GLN A 113 -25.61 -7.38 5.14
C GLN A 113 -25.90 -5.89 4.93
N PHE A 114 -24.91 -5.01 5.07
CA PHE A 114 -25.10 -3.56 4.98
C PHE A 114 -24.44 -2.94 3.75
N VAL A 115 -23.98 -3.72 2.81
CA VAL A 115 -23.31 -3.26 1.60
C VAL A 115 -24.30 -2.44 0.81
N ASN A 116 -24.94 -2.05 0.24
CA ASN A 116 -25.84 -1.16 -0.47
C ASN A 116 -26.67 -0.20 0.42
N THR A 117 -26.45 -0.24 1.74
CA THR A 117 -27.20 0.61 2.70
C THR A 117 -26.30 1.47 3.57
N MET A 118 -25.00 1.15 3.64
CA MET A 118 -24.03 1.90 4.46
C MET A 118 -22.72 2.07 3.68
N PRO A 119 -22.62 3.09 2.81
CA PRO A 119 -23.62 4.10 2.46
C PRO A 119 -24.74 3.60 1.55
N GLN A 120 -25.85 4.35 1.51
CA GLN A 120 -27.00 4.01 0.71
C GLN A 120 -26.67 4.10 -0.78
N TYR A 121 -26.85 2.98 -1.50
CA TYR A 121 -26.84 2.94 -2.96
C TYR A 121 -28.12 3.52 -3.53
N GLU A 122 -28.02 4.28 -4.59
CA GLU A 122 -29.11 4.79 -5.40
C GLU A 122 -28.89 4.41 -6.87
N GLU A 123 -29.98 4.22 -7.60
CA GLU A 123 -29.88 3.87 -9.02
C GLU A 123 -29.05 4.92 -9.79
N GLY A 124 -28.03 4.46 -10.52
CA GLY A 124 -27.09 5.32 -11.24
C GLY A 124 -25.79 5.64 -10.48
N ASP A 125 -25.67 5.20 -9.23
CA ASP A 125 -24.37 5.27 -8.55
C ASP A 125 -23.33 4.36 -9.22
N ASP A 126 -22.12 4.85 -9.27
CA ASP A 126 -20.91 4.14 -9.69
C ASP A 126 -19.87 4.09 -8.56
N ALA A 127 -18.73 3.44 -8.80
CA ALA A 127 -17.65 3.32 -7.81
C ALA A 127 -17.20 4.69 -7.28
N LYS A 128 -17.16 5.71 -8.12
CA LYS A 128 -16.73 7.06 -7.75
C LYS A 128 -17.76 7.77 -6.86
N SER A 129 -19.04 7.68 -7.21
CA SER A 129 -20.11 8.28 -6.40
C SER A 129 -20.23 7.58 -5.06
N MET A 130 -20.04 6.25 -5.00
CA MET A 130 -20.04 5.51 -3.74
C MET A 130 -18.83 5.84 -2.85
N ALA A 131 -17.62 6.01 -3.41
CA ALA A 131 -16.46 6.50 -2.66
C ALA A 131 -16.71 7.91 -2.07
N ARG A 132 -17.34 8.80 -2.84
CA ARG A 132 -17.76 10.12 -2.35
C ARG A 132 -18.78 10.01 -1.21
N LYS A 133 -19.79 9.14 -1.32
CA LYS A 133 -20.76 8.89 -0.23
C LYS A 133 -20.07 8.33 1.02
N CYS A 134 -19.04 7.48 0.88
CA CYS A 134 -18.21 7.08 2.00
C CYS A 134 -17.49 8.28 2.64
N THR A 135 -16.90 9.17 1.83
CA THR A 135 -16.30 10.42 2.35
C THR A 135 -17.31 11.26 3.12
N GLU A 136 -18.53 11.38 2.61
CA GLU A 136 -19.61 12.11 3.29
C GLU A 136 -20.03 11.46 4.61
N ALA A 137 -19.88 10.14 4.75
CA ALA A 137 -20.22 9.41 5.97
C ALA A 137 -19.13 9.45 7.04
N ILE A 138 -17.86 9.27 6.64
CA ILE A 138 -16.75 9.05 7.59
C ILE A 138 -15.63 10.09 7.50
N GLY A 139 -15.66 11.01 6.54
CA GLY A 139 -14.68 12.08 6.39
C GLY A 139 -14.86 13.20 7.43
N GLY A 140 -13.79 13.91 7.73
CA GLY A 140 -13.79 14.95 8.75
C GLY A 140 -14.15 14.39 10.14
N ASP A 141 -14.94 15.12 10.90
CA ASP A 141 -15.37 14.77 12.27
C ASP A 141 -16.70 14.00 12.34
N LYS A 142 -17.18 13.44 11.25
CA LYS A 142 -18.55 12.93 11.14
C LYS A 142 -18.82 11.66 11.95
N GLY A 143 -17.85 10.77 12.06
CA GLY A 143 -17.98 9.56 12.88
C GLY A 143 -19.05 8.57 12.45
N GLY A 144 -19.40 8.58 11.16
CA GLY A 144 -20.30 7.59 10.55
C GLY A 144 -19.65 6.22 10.40
N LEU A 145 -20.38 5.30 9.79
CA LEU A 145 -19.93 3.95 9.48
C LEU A 145 -20.09 3.66 7.99
N VAL A 146 -19.21 2.83 7.46
CA VAL A 146 -19.35 2.21 6.14
C VAL A 146 -19.20 0.69 6.29
N SER A 147 -19.92 -0.06 5.47
CA SER A 147 -19.85 -1.52 5.50
C SER A 147 -18.83 -2.01 4.50
N LEU A 148 -17.81 -2.73 4.94
CA LEU A 148 -16.88 -3.41 4.05
C LEU A 148 -17.36 -4.80 3.62
N GLY A 149 -18.47 -5.28 4.21
CA GLY A 149 -19.01 -6.61 3.93
C GLY A 149 -18.15 -7.72 4.56
N ALA A 150 -18.11 -8.86 3.90
CA ALA A 150 -17.33 -10.01 4.34
C ALA A 150 -15.83 -9.85 4.00
N TYR A 151 -15.04 -10.91 4.16
CA TYR A 151 -13.61 -10.88 3.89
C TYR A 151 -13.30 -10.46 2.45
N GLY A 152 -12.28 -9.64 2.29
CA GLY A 152 -11.81 -9.13 1.01
C GLY A 152 -12.38 -7.75 0.64
N GLY A 153 -13.41 -7.27 1.35
CA GLY A 153 -13.88 -5.90 1.17
C GLY A 153 -12.90 -4.90 1.76
N TYR A 154 -12.65 -3.80 1.06
CA TYR A 154 -11.72 -2.77 1.49
C TYR A 154 -12.18 -1.35 1.15
N ILE A 155 -11.55 -0.41 1.82
CA ILE A 155 -11.67 1.02 1.60
C ILE A 155 -10.29 1.66 1.64
N THR A 156 -10.01 2.52 0.68
CA THR A 156 -8.77 3.31 0.62
C THR A 156 -9.11 4.78 0.84
N PHE A 157 -8.35 5.45 1.68
CA PHE A 157 -8.56 6.86 1.98
C PHE A 157 -7.22 7.56 2.24
N HIS A 158 -7.22 8.88 2.15
CA HIS A 158 -6.04 9.68 2.42
C HIS A 158 -6.31 10.83 3.39
N PHE A 159 -5.23 11.36 3.93
CA PHE A 159 -5.20 12.56 4.76
C PHE A 159 -4.69 13.76 3.96
N ASP A 160 -4.91 14.96 4.45
CA ASP A 160 -4.38 16.19 3.84
C ASP A 160 -2.87 16.39 4.06
N HIS A 161 -2.22 15.44 4.73
CA HIS A 161 -0.79 15.46 5.06
C HIS A 161 -0.26 14.04 5.27
N SER A 162 1.06 13.88 5.26
CA SER A 162 1.71 12.63 5.66
C SER A 162 1.62 12.45 7.18
N ILE A 163 1.15 11.29 7.61
CA ILE A 163 1.10 10.95 9.04
C ILE A 163 2.52 10.74 9.55
N ALA A 164 2.87 11.41 10.66
CA ALA A 164 4.14 11.22 11.31
C ALA A 164 4.19 9.86 12.03
N ASN A 165 5.28 9.11 11.82
CA ASN A 165 5.56 7.90 12.60
C ASN A 165 6.36 8.29 13.84
N VAL A 166 5.70 8.35 15.00
CA VAL A 166 6.31 8.76 16.27
C VAL A 166 6.60 7.54 17.13
N LYS A 167 7.88 7.29 17.38
CA LYS A 167 8.30 6.11 18.16
C LYS A 167 7.66 6.07 19.54
N GLY A 168 6.89 5.01 19.80
CA GLY A 168 6.24 4.76 21.08
C GLY A 168 4.85 5.40 21.26
N GLU A 169 4.38 6.13 20.24
CA GLU A 169 3.04 6.70 20.18
C GLU A 169 2.14 5.89 19.25
N LYS A 170 0.86 6.19 19.24
CA LYS A 170 -0.12 5.63 18.30
C LYS A 170 -0.48 6.70 17.30
N ASP A 171 -0.09 6.46 16.05
CA ASP A 171 -0.22 7.45 14.97
C ASP A 171 -1.59 7.41 14.28
N LEU A 172 -2.28 6.27 14.36
CA LEU A 172 -3.60 6.05 13.75
C LEU A 172 -4.62 5.55 14.76
N TYR A 173 -5.85 6.02 14.62
CA TYR A 173 -7.01 5.51 15.33
C TYR A 173 -8.12 5.19 14.34
N ILE A 174 -8.49 3.92 14.24
CA ILE A 174 -9.59 3.43 13.42
C ILE A 174 -10.65 2.86 14.34
N LYS A 175 -11.85 3.44 14.30
CA LYS A 175 -12.98 2.96 15.08
C LYS A 175 -13.70 1.87 14.30
N GLY A 176 -13.55 0.63 14.74
CA GLY A 176 -14.35 -0.49 14.24
C GLY A 176 -15.71 -0.59 14.90
N ASN A 177 -16.56 -1.47 14.39
CA ASN A 177 -17.85 -1.83 14.95
C ASN A 177 -17.67 -3.02 15.91
N ALA A 178 -17.31 -2.72 17.16
CA ALA A 178 -17.06 -3.74 18.17
C ALA A 178 -17.99 -3.60 19.36
N PHE A 179 -18.53 -4.72 19.81
CA PHE A 179 -19.34 -4.83 21.02
C PHE A 179 -18.69 -5.83 21.99
N LYS A 180 -19.20 -5.88 23.22
CA LYS A 180 -18.76 -6.90 24.18
C LYS A 180 -18.98 -8.29 23.57
N ASP A 181 -17.93 -9.11 23.56
CA ASP A 181 -17.93 -10.50 23.05
C ASP A 181 -18.23 -10.62 21.53
N ASN A 182 -18.20 -9.50 20.80
CA ASN A 182 -18.33 -9.48 19.35
C ASN A 182 -17.44 -8.38 18.75
N SER A 183 -16.54 -8.74 17.87
CA SER A 183 -15.65 -7.82 17.17
C SER A 183 -15.66 -8.08 15.68
N GLU A 184 -15.45 -7.02 14.90
CA GLU A 184 -15.29 -7.07 13.45
C GLU A 184 -13.85 -6.61 13.13
N PRO A 185 -12.88 -7.54 13.23
CA PRO A 185 -11.47 -7.20 13.00
C PRO A 185 -11.22 -6.91 11.52
N GLY A 186 -10.26 -6.03 11.26
CA GLY A 186 -9.82 -5.69 9.92
C GLY A 186 -8.30 -5.64 9.83
N ILE A 187 -7.78 -5.78 8.63
CA ILE A 187 -6.38 -5.55 8.30
C ILE A 187 -6.23 -4.07 7.99
N VAL A 188 -5.18 -3.45 8.52
CA VAL A 188 -4.83 -2.05 8.25
C VAL A 188 -3.53 -2.02 7.48
N MET A 189 -3.56 -1.37 6.34
CA MET A 189 -2.38 -1.16 5.51
C MET A 189 -2.15 0.34 5.35
N VAL A 190 -0.89 0.73 5.22
CA VAL A 190 -0.49 2.11 4.96
C VAL A 190 0.39 2.18 3.73
N SER A 191 0.23 3.25 2.97
CA SER A 191 1.07 3.60 1.83
C SER A 191 1.48 5.05 1.94
N GLN A 192 2.66 5.37 1.48
CA GLN A 192 3.10 6.74 1.32
C GLN A 192 3.08 7.06 -0.17
N ASP A 193 2.39 8.14 -0.56
CA ASP A 193 2.46 8.68 -1.91
C ASP A 193 3.90 9.11 -2.23
N VAL A 194 4.71 8.15 -2.71
CA VAL A 194 6.14 8.32 -2.99
C VAL A 194 6.37 9.05 -4.30
N ASN A 195 5.49 8.88 -5.27
CA ASN A 195 5.62 9.51 -6.57
C ASN A 195 4.96 10.91 -6.65
N GLY A 196 4.16 11.30 -5.64
CA GLY A 196 3.52 12.61 -5.54
C GLY A 196 2.34 12.82 -6.50
N ASN A 197 1.74 11.74 -7.00
CA ASN A 197 0.64 11.81 -7.96
C ASN A 197 -0.74 11.87 -7.29
N GLY A 198 -0.82 11.67 -5.97
CA GLY A 198 -2.06 11.68 -5.20
C GLY A 198 -2.92 10.43 -5.39
N LEU A 199 -2.38 9.35 -5.95
CA LEU A 199 -3.06 8.08 -6.17
C LEU A 199 -2.57 7.00 -5.22
N PRO A 200 -3.39 6.02 -4.85
CA PRO A 200 -3.01 4.92 -3.96
C PRO A 200 -2.26 3.79 -4.71
N ASP A 201 -1.34 4.14 -5.59
CA ASP A 201 -0.61 3.22 -6.48
C ASP A 201 0.83 2.91 -6.03
N ASP A 202 1.25 3.45 -4.90
CA ASP A 202 2.52 3.17 -4.24
C ASP A 202 2.46 1.88 -3.38
N PRO A 203 3.61 1.31 -2.97
CA PRO A 203 3.63 0.10 -2.15
C PRO A 203 2.87 0.22 -0.82
N TRP A 204 2.06 -0.78 -0.53
CA TRP A 204 1.29 -0.89 0.70
C TRP A 204 2.01 -1.77 1.73
N TYR A 205 1.97 -1.36 2.99
CA TYR A 205 2.58 -2.07 4.12
C TYR A 205 1.52 -2.40 5.16
N GLU A 206 1.39 -3.67 5.52
CA GLU A 206 0.48 -4.11 6.58
C GLU A 206 1.04 -3.70 7.95
N LEU A 207 0.16 -3.15 8.78
CA LEU A 207 0.47 -2.87 10.17
C LEU A 207 0.24 -4.12 11.02
N SER A 208 1.19 -4.44 11.90
CA SER A 208 1.06 -5.58 12.80
C SER A 208 -0.16 -5.41 13.72
N GLY A 209 -1.00 -6.44 13.75
CA GLY A 209 -2.18 -6.51 14.58
C GLY A 209 -2.05 -7.52 15.73
N SER A 210 -3.12 -7.70 16.49
CA SER A 210 -3.16 -8.65 17.60
C SER A 210 -2.93 -10.11 17.17
N ALA A 211 -3.34 -10.45 15.94
CA ALA A 211 -3.13 -11.79 15.39
C ALA A 211 -1.63 -12.14 15.18
N ASP A 212 -0.78 -11.13 15.00
CA ASP A 212 0.66 -11.32 14.82
C ASP A 212 1.40 -11.43 16.16
N VAL A 213 0.89 -10.79 17.21
CA VAL A 213 1.56 -10.65 18.50
C VAL A 213 1.11 -11.70 19.50
N ASP A 214 -0.18 -11.97 19.56
CA ASP A 214 -0.78 -12.74 20.66
C ASP A 214 -1.06 -14.19 20.30
N SER A 215 -0.73 -14.63 19.11
CA SER A 215 -1.02 -15.99 18.60
C SER A 215 -2.52 -16.37 18.69
N VAL A 216 -3.39 -15.36 18.73
CA VAL A 216 -4.85 -15.53 18.84
C VAL A 216 -5.43 -16.12 17.57
N GLY A 217 -4.72 -15.96 16.46
CA GLY A 217 -5.13 -16.49 15.16
C GLY A 217 -3.92 -17.01 14.36
N LYS A 218 -4.21 -17.62 13.24
CA LYS A 218 -3.22 -17.99 12.25
C LYS A 218 -3.33 -17.03 11.08
N VAL A 219 -2.32 -16.21 10.88
CA VAL A 219 -2.22 -15.35 9.69
C VAL A 219 -1.92 -16.23 8.48
N VAL A 220 -2.69 -16.07 7.42
CA VAL A 220 -2.50 -16.75 6.14
C VAL A 220 -2.30 -15.70 5.07
N TYR A 221 -1.07 -15.55 4.60
CA TYR A 221 -0.75 -14.64 3.50
C TYR A 221 -1.20 -15.24 2.16
N GLY A 222 -1.58 -14.38 1.21
CA GLY A 222 -2.10 -14.82 -0.08
C GLY A 222 -3.44 -15.57 0.04
N TYR A 223 -4.24 -15.26 1.07
CA TYR A 223 -5.56 -15.83 1.22
C TYR A 223 -6.53 -15.27 0.19
N GLU A 224 -7.19 -16.15 -0.53
CA GLU A 224 -8.17 -15.80 -1.55
C GLU A 224 -9.52 -16.45 -1.22
N ILE A 225 -10.58 -15.68 -1.43
CA ILE A 225 -11.96 -16.15 -1.27
C ILE A 225 -12.77 -15.81 -2.52
N THR A 226 -13.61 -16.72 -2.95
CA THR A 226 -14.52 -16.53 -4.08
C THR A 226 -15.95 -16.62 -3.59
N TYR A 227 -16.73 -15.58 -3.82
CA TYR A 227 -18.17 -15.55 -3.54
C TYR A 227 -18.95 -15.84 -4.81
N THR A 228 -19.96 -16.71 -4.70
CA THR A 228 -20.84 -17.01 -5.83
C THR A 228 -22.16 -16.27 -5.65
N LYS A 229 -22.51 -15.41 -6.60
CA LYS A 229 -23.79 -14.70 -6.56
C LYS A 229 -24.91 -15.67 -6.83
N ASP A 230 -25.81 -15.82 -5.84
CA ASP A 230 -27.07 -16.55 -5.98
C ASP A 230 -28.22 -15.64 -5.59
N ALA A 231 -29.27 -15.64 -6.40
CA ALA A 231 -30.38 -14.71 -6.24
C ALA A 231 -31.14 -14.97 -4.93
N MET A 232 -31.08 -14.00 -4.02
CA MET A 232 -31.89 -13.97 -2.78
C MET A 232 -31.67 -15.14 -1.81
N GLN A 233 -30.57 -15.91 -1.98
CA GLN A 233 -30.19 -16.99 -1.08
C GLN A 233 -28.93 -16.59 -0.29
N ASP A 234 -28.56 -17.41 0.69
CA ASP A 234 -27.26 -17.33 1.32
C ASP A 234 -26.17 -17.36 0.25
N ILE A 235 -25.07 -16.64 0.47
CA ILE A 235 -24.01 -16.49 -0.53
C ILE A 235 -22.93 -17.53 -0.30
N PRO A 236 -22.83 -18.55 -1.17
CA PRO A 236 -21.76 -19.54 -1.08
C PRO A 236 -20.39 -18.92 -1.33
N TRP A 237 -19.40 -19.42 -0.60
CA TRP A 237 -18.01 -19.08 -0.85
C TRP A 237 -17.10 -20.29 -0.79
N THR A 238 -15.99 -20.19 -1.49
CA THR A 238 -14.86 -21.12 -1.43
C THR A 238 -13.56 -20.33 -1.26
N ASP A 239 -12.53 -20.95 -0.70
CA ASP A 239 -11.23 -20.33 -0.53
C ASP A 239 -10.09 -21.16 -1.13
N ASN A 240 -8.91 -20.54 -1.26
CA ASN A 240 -7.71 -21.21 -1.75
C ASN A 240 -7.06 -22.18 -0.72
N GLN A 241 -7.67 -22.35 0.46
CA GLN A 241 -7.29 -23.34 1.46
C GLN A 241 -8.17 -24.60 1.38
N GLY A 242 -9.07 -24.69 0.38
CA GLY A 242 -9.99 -25.82 0.20
C GLY A 242 -11.19 -25.81 1.15
N ARG A 243 -11.50 -24.67 1.78
CA ARG A 243 -12.68 -24.52 2.65
C ARG A 243 -13.83 -23.91 1.86
N SER A 244 -15.02 -24.13 2.35
CA SER A 244 -16.24 -23.53 1.81
C SER A 244 -17.21 -23.18 2.94
N GLY A 245 -18.13 -22.29 2.66
CA GLY A 245 -19.17 -21.87 3.58
C GLY A 245 -20.18 -20.96 2.92
N VAL A 246 -20.93 -20.23 3.72
CA VAL A 246 -21.94 -19.27 3.25
C VAL A 246 -21.87 -17.97 4.06
N VAL A 247 -22.17 -16.86 3.40
CA VAL A 247 -22.57 -15.62 4.07
C VAL A 247 -24.08 -15.68 4.22
N ASN A 248 -24.53 -15.86 5.46
CA ASN A 248 -25.96 -16.00 5.74
C ASN A 248 -26.71 -14.70 5.48
N ARG A 249 -27.84 -14.79 4.80
CA ARG A 249 -28.76 -13.67 4.69
C ARG A 249 -29.58 -13.49 5.97
N ASN A 250 -29.68 -12.26 6.39
CA ASN A 250 -30.52 -11.89 7.52
C ASN A 250 -31.94 -11.57 7.02
N THR A 251 -32.96 -12.20 7.56
CA THR A 251 -34.37 -11.96 7.18
C THR A 251 -34.83 -10.53 7.41
N PHE A 252 -34.20 -9.80 8.33
CA PHE A 252 -34.50 -8.40 8.58
C PHE A 252 -33.74 -7.43 7.65
N HIS A 253 -32.78 -7.96 6.86
CA HIS A 253 -31.96 -7.21 5.90
C HIS A 253 -31.93 -8.00 4.58
N ALA A 254 -33.08 -8.03 3.88
CA ALA A 254 -33.29 -8.87 2.71
C ALA A 254 -32.79 -8.25 1.38
N GLN A 255 -32.20 -7.05 1.41
CA GLN A 255 -31.65 -6.38 0.22
C GLN A 255 -30.51 -7.19 -0.42
N GLU A 256 -30.09 -6.80 -1.62
CA GLU A 256 -28.93 -7.39 -2.28
C GLU A 256 -27.66 -7.18 -1.45
N TYR A 257 -26.85 -8.23 -1.31
CA TYR A 257 -25.60 -8.21 -0.53
C TYR A 257 -24.38 -7.96 -1.40
N PHE A 258 -24.44 -8.24 -2.70
CA PHE A 258 -23.38 -7.83 -3.61
C PHE A 258 -23.50 -6.34 -3.90
N PRO A 259 -22.38 -5.63 -4.01
CA PRO A 259 -22.38 -4.22 -4.39
C PRO A 259 -23.04 -4.05 -5.76
N LEU A 260 -24.00 -3.11 -5.87
CA LEU A 260 -24.79 -2.89 -7.08
C LEU A 260 -24.09 -2.00 -8.12
N TRP A 261 -22.97 -1.42 -7.76
CA TRP A 261 -22.20 -0.47 -8.61
C TRP A 261 -20.90 -1.05 -9.16
N LEU A 262 -20.51 -2.27 -8.78
CA LEU A 262 -19.31 -2.96 -9.24
C LEU A 262 -19.59 -3.99 -10.32
#